data_c12af9b2dd3ef27d3946ea6a69a71cb2
#
_entry.id   c12af9b2dd3ef27d3946ea6a69a71cb2
#
_cell.length_a   1.000
_cell.length_b   1.000
_cell.length_c   1.000
_cell.angle_alpha   90.00
_cell.angle_beta   90.00
_cell.angle_gamma   90.00
#
_symmetry.space_group_name_H-M   'P 1'
#
loop_
_entity.id
_entity.type
_entity.pdbx_description
1 polymer ?
#
loop_
_entity_poly.entity_id
_entity_poly.type
_entity_poly.pdbx_seq_one_letter_code
_entity_poly.pdbx_strand_id
1 'polypeptide(L)'
;MSYSTKFKSHFYGPFRDVAKSSPKGFDRSSYQLPVADKKKAINSSINNAAQGANYLMVKPGMTSIDLIKDIKKETLLPTGAFQVSGEFASLQMLSKANFGNYIDLLRESLVVFKRAQSDFIITYGARDIAKYL
;
A
#
# COMPACT_ATOMS: atom_id res chain seq x y z
N MET A 1 0.86 -14.47 -4.00
CA MET A 1 0.56 -13.21 -3.30
C MET A 1 -0.64 -12.54 -3.95
N SER A 2 -1.57 -12.04 -3.14
CA SER A 2 -2.76 -11.34 -3.63
C SER A 2 -2.77 -9.87 -3.20
N TYR A 3 -3.21 -8.98 -4.10
CA TYR A 3 -3.63 -7.61 -3.78
C TYR A 3 -5.03 -7.65 -3.14
N SER A 4 -5.14 -8.35 -2.03
CA SER A 4 -6.42 -8.72 -1.41
C SER A 4 -7.26 -7.51 -0.99
N THR A 5 -6.60 -6.40 -0.67
CA THR A 5 -7.22 -5.14 -0.30
C THR A 5 -6.66 -4.03 -1.19
N LYS A 6 -7.29 -3.77 -2.33
CA LYS A 6 -6.92 -2.70 -3.25
C LYS A 6 -8.04 -1.68 -3.35
N PHE A 7 -7.84 -0.52 -2.75
CA PHE A 7 -8.81 0.57 -2.78
C PHE A 7 -8.77 1.39 -4.07
N LYS A 8 -9.91 2.01 -4.41
CA LYS A 8 -9.99 3.06 -5.41
C LYS A 8 -9.35 4.33 -4.84
N SER A 9 -8.11 4.64 -5.23
CA SER A 9 -7.32 5.69 -4.62
C SER A 9 -6.77 6.69 -5.64
N HIS A 10 -6.71 7.95 -5.25
CA HIS A 10 -6.03 9.01 -5.99
C HIS A 10 -4.50 8.94 -5.88
N PHE A 11 -3.95 8.22 -4.88
CA PHE A 11 -2.51 8.02 -4.71
C PHE A 11 -1.85 7.16 -5.82
N TYR A 12 -2.61 6.68 -6.80
CA TYR A 12 -2.04 6.00 -7.97
C TYR A 12 -1.65 6.97 -9.11
N GLY A 13 -1.90 8.27 -8.98
CA GLY A 13 -1.70 9.27 -10.03
C GLY A 13 -0.32 9.20 -10.70
N PRO A 14 0.80 9.38 -9.98
CA PRO A 14 2.14 9.40 -10.59
C PRO A 14 2.46 8.13 -11.39
N PHE A 15 2.04 6.96 -10.92
CA PHE A 15 2.23 5.71 -11.66
C PHE A 15 1.39 5.67 -12.95
N ARG A 16 0.15 6.16 -12.89
CA ARG A 16 -0.73 6.17 -14.08
C ARG A 16 -0.16 7.05 -15.19
N ASP A 17 0.41 8.18 -14.83
CA ASP A 17 1.00 9.13 -15.78
C ASP A 17 2.24 8.52 -16.44
N VAL A 18 3.18 8.00 -15.66
CA VAL A 18 4.43 7.40 -16.16
C VAL A 18 4.16 6.13 -16.98
N ALA A 19 3.27 5.28 -16.50
CA ALA A 19 2.97 4.02 -17.17
C ALA A 19 2.01 4.18 -18.37
N LYS A 20 1.57 5.42 -18.70
CA LYS A 20 0.52 5.70 -19.69
C LYS A 20 -0.68 4.75 -19.53
N SER A 21 -0.91 4.32 -18.30
CA SER A 21 -1.87 3.29 -17.93
C SER A 21 -3.23 3.86 -17.55
N SER A 22 -3.48 5.12 -17.90
CA SER A 22 -4.84 5.68 -17.89
C SER A 22 -5.63 4.95 -18.95
N PRO A 23 -6.63 4.15 -18.57
CA PRO A 23 -7.32 3.33 -19.56
C PRO A 23 -8.13 4.22 -20.48
N LYS A 24 -7.79 4.23 -21.75
CA LYS A 24 -8.75 4.60 -22.77
C LYS A 24 -9.83 3.50 -22.77
N GLY A 25 -10.93 3.72 -22.05
CA GLY A 25 -12.11 2.86 -22.11
C GLY A 25 -12.28 1.77 -21.04
N PHE A 26 -11.35 1.53 -20.14
CA PHE A 26 -11.52 0.55 -19.05
C PHE A 26 -11.51 1.25 -17.67
N ASP A 27 -12.68 1.29 -17.02
CA ASP A 27 -12.80 1.77 -15.64
C ASP A 27 -12.27 0.69 -14.67
N ARG A 28 -11.04 0.88 -14.16
CA ARG A 28 -10.45 0.02 -13.12
C ARG A 28 -11.18 0.11 -11.80
N SER A 29 -12.15 1.01 -11.66
CA SER A 29 -12.94 1.16 -10.43
C SER A 29 -13.84 -0.04 -10.17
N SER A 30 -14.16 -0.83 -11.19
CA SER A 30 -15.09 -1.96 -11.09
C SER A 30 -14.61 -3.06 -10.12
N TYR A 31 -13.28 -3.26 -9.98
CA TYR A 31 -12.69 -4.27 -9.09
C TYR A 31 -11.99 -3.68 -7.85
N GLN A 32 -11.92 -2.35 -7.75
CA GLN A 32 -11.30 -1.68 -6.61
C GLN A 32 -12.34 -1.43 -5.52
N LEU A 33 -11.90 -1.59 -4.27
CA LEU A 33 -12.76 -1.42 -3.11
C LEU A 33 -13.05 0.06 -2.83
N PRO A 34 -14.25 0.41 -2.34
CA PRO A 34 -14.51 1.75 -1.81
C PRO A 34 -13.60 2.04 -0.62
N VAL A 35 -13.01 3.25 -0.59
CA VAL A 35 -12.02 3.64 0.45
C VAL A 35 -12.60 3.55 1.87
N ALA A 36 -13.90 3.82 2.03
CA ALA A 36 -14.57 3.83 3.32
C ALA A 36 -15.00 2.45 3.83
N ASP A 37 -14.91 1.39 3.00
CA ASP A 37 -15.50 0.10 3.32
C ASP A 37 -14.47 -0.88 3.91
N LYS A 38 -14.19 -0.70 5.18
CA LYS A 38 -13.30 -1.57 5.96
C LYS A 38 -13.78 -3.03 5.97
N LYS A 39 -15.09 -3.26 6.16
CA LYS A 39 -15.66 -4.62 6.23
C LYS A 39 -15.46 -5.37 4.93
N LYS A 40 -15.72 -4.72 3.80
CA LYS A 40 -15.50 -5.30 2.47
C LYS A 40 -14.02 -5.60 2.21
N ALA A 41 -13.12 -4.75 2.71
CA ALA A 41 -11.67 -4.96 2.60
C ALA A 41 -11.21 -6.21 3.34
N ILE A 42 -11.66 -6.41 4.58
CA ILE A 42 -11.34 -7.60 5.38
C ILE A 42 -11.94 -8.85 4.73
N ASN A 43 -13.22 -8.82 4.34
CA ASN A 43 -13.88 -9.95 3.66
C ASN A 43 -13.18 -10.32 2.35
N SER A 44 -12.72 -9.33 1.57
CA SER A 44 -11.93 -9.58 0.38
C SER A 44 -10.66 -10.36 0.69
N SER A 45 -9.98 -10.01 1.78
CA SER A 45 -8.75 -10.71 2.19
C SER A 45 -9.03 -12.14 2.67
N ILE A 46 -10.10 -12.36 3.43
CA ILE A 46 -10.55 -13.70 3.85
C ILE A 46 -10.86 -14.57 2.61
N ASN A 47 -11.60 -14.03 1.64
CA ASN A 47 -11.91 -14.77 0.41
C ASN A 47 -10.66 -15.12 -0.40
N ASN A 48 -9.69 -14.19 -0.50
CA ASN A 48 -8.43 -14.46 -1.18
C ASN A 48 -7.60 -15.55 -0.47
N ALA A 49 -7.60 -15.54 0.86
CA ALA A 49 -6.96 -16.59 1.66
C ALA A 49 -7.62 -17.97 1.39
N ALA A 50 -8.95 -18.03 1.40
CA ALA A 50 -9.71 -19.25 1.11
C ALA A 50 -9.48 -19.78 -0.33
N GLN A 51 -9.17 -18.89 -1.28
CA GLN A 51 -8.80 -19.22 -2.65
C GLN A 51 -7.32 -19.62 -2.81
N GLY A 52 -6.56 -19.79 -1.74
CA GLY A 52 -5.19 -20.28 -1.76
C GLY A 52 -4.11 -19.20 -1.87
N ALA A 53 -4.37 -17.95 -1.55
CA ALA A 53 -3.32 -16.97 -1.44
C ALA A 53 -2.44 -17.26 -0.21
N ASN A 54 -1.10 -17.27 -0.39
CA ASN A 54 -0.14 -17.46 0.70
C ASN A 54 0.33 -16.16 1.33
N TYR A 55 0.18 -15.04 0.63
CA TYR A 55 0.53 -13.70 1.07
C TYR A 55 -0.57 -12.72 0.66
N LEU A 56 -0.93 -11.83 1.59
CA LEU A 56 -1.94 -10.80 1.37
C LEU A 56 -1.29 -9.41 1.39
N MET A 57 -1.92 -8.43 0.76
CA MET A 57 -1.36 -7.08 0.70
C MET A 57 -2.44 -6.01 0.66
N VAL A 58 -2.25 -4.97 1.47
CA VAL A 58 -3.05 -3.74 1.42
C VAL A 58 -2.44 -2.72 0.47
N LYS A 59 -3.29 -2.00 -0.28
CA LYS A 59 -2.88 -1.02 -1.28
C LYS A 59 -3.94 0.07 -1.46
N PRO A 60 -3.63 1.37 -1.27
CA PRO A 60 -2.35 1.96 -0.84
C PRO A 60 -1.99 1.58 0.60
N GLY A 61 -0.68 1.57 0.92
CA GLY A 61 -0.17 1.09 2.20
C GLY A 61 -0.41 2.07 3.35
N MET A 62 0.04 3.33 3.21
CA MET A 62 -0.01 4.33 4.28
C MET A 62 -1.45 4.68 4.69
N THR A 63 -2.35 4.75 3.72
CA THR A 63 -3.76 5.08 3.96
C THR A 63 -4.64 3.89 4.36
N SER A 64 -4.05 2.68 4.45
CA SER A 64 -4.75 1.44 4.82
C SER A 64 -4.05 0.68 5.94
N ILE A 65 -3.23 1.39 6.71
CA ILE A 65 -2.39 0.81 7.76
C ILE A 65 -3.20 0.17 8.90
N ASP A 66 -4.40 0.69 9.14
CA ASP A 66 -5.36 0.22 10.12
C ASP A 66 -5.89 -1.20 9.83
N LEU A 67 -5.75 -1.66 8.60
CA LEU A 67 -6.27 -2.96 8.15
C LEU A 67 -5.29 -4.11 8.31
N ILE A 68 -3.98 -3.84 8.37
CA ILE A 68 -2.94 -4.87 8.34
C ILE A 68 -3.13 -5.86 9.49
N LYS A 69 -3.25 -5.35 10.72
CA LYS A 69 -3.43 -6.17 11.92
C LYS A 69 -4.72 -6.98 11.89
N ASP A 70 -5.82 -6.37 11.44
CA ASP A 70 -7.12 -7.03 11.39
C ASP A 70 -7.12 -8.16 10.36
N ILE A 71 -6.57 -7.93 9.17
CA ILE A 71 -6.43 -8.96 8.12
C ILE A 71 -5.57 -10.12 8.62
N LYS A 72 -4.44 -9.84 9.26
CA LYS A 72 -3.59 -10.90 9.84
C LYS A 72 -4.32 -11.73 10.87
N LYS A 73 -5.08 -11.09 11.74
CA LYS A 73 -5.87 -11.78 12.78
C LYS A 73 -6.91 -12.73 12.19
N GLU A 74 -7.60 -12.28 11.14
CA GLU A 74 -8.69 -13.05 10.52
C GLU A 74 -8.18 -14.16 9.58
N THR A 75 -7.01 -13.97 8.95
CA THR A 75 -6.53 -14.91 7.93
C THR A 75 -5.35 -15.78 8.38
N LEU A 76 -4.64 -15.37 9.44
CA LEU A 76 -3.40 -15.98 9.92
C LEU A 76 -2.29 -16.02 8.86
N LEU A 77 -2.40 -15.23 7.78
CA LEU A 77 -1.43 -15.19 6.69
C LEU A 77 -0.52 -13.96 6.79
N PRO A 78 0.71 -14.07 6.28
CA PRO A 78 1.60 -12.92 6.13
C PRO A 78 0.93 -11.83 5.30
N THR A 79 0.86 -10.62 5.89
CA THR A 79 0.18 -9.47 5.29
C THR A 79 1.15 -8.30 5.17
N GLY A 80 1.32 -7.81 3.97
CA GLY A 80 2.19 -6.69 3.66
C GLY A 80 1.45 -5.44 3.22
N ALA A 81 2.23 -4.38 2.98
CA ALA A 81 1.75 -3.09 2.52
C ALA A 81 2.48 -2.65 1.24
N PHE A 82 1.76 -2.02 0.32
CA PHE A 82 2.36 -1.35 -0.83
C PHE A 82 2.31 0.16 -0.64
N GLN A 83 3.45 0.78 -0.36
CA GLN A 83 3.60 2.22 -0.43
C GLN A 83 3.56 2.65 -1.90
N VAL A 84 2.42 3.16 -2.33
CA VAL A 84 2.17 3.45 -3.74
C VAL A 84 2.83 4.75 -4.20
N SER A 85 2.85 4.97 -5.51
CA SER A 85 3.59 6.07 -6.14
C SER A 85 3.25 7.45 -5.61
N GLY A 86 1.99 7.75 -5.31
CA GLY A 86 1.58 9.02 -4.73
C GLY A 86 1.98 9.16 -3.28
N GLU A 87 1.91 8.10 -2.49
CA GLU A 87 2.42 8.09 -1.11
C GLU A 87 3.94 8.33 -1.10
N PHE A 88 4.68 7.63 -1.95
CA PHE A 88 6.12 7.80 -2.08
C PHE A 88 6.49 9.19 -2.61
N ALA A 89 5.82 9.68 -3.64
CA ALA A 89 6.06 11.00 -4.21
C ALA A 89 5.81 12.13 -3.19
N SER A 90 4.82 11.97 -2.29
CA SER A 90 4.55 12.97 -1.25
C SER A 90 5.74 13.17 -0.31
N LEU A 91 6.46 12.08 0.05
CA LEU A 91 7.67 12.17 0.88
C LEU A 91 8.79 12.93 0.16
N GLN A 92 8.97 12.68 -1.13
CA GLN A 92 9.94 13.40 -1.96
C GLN A 92 9.57 14.89 -2.10
N MET A 93 8.28 15.19 -2.26
CA MET A 93 7.80 16.58 -2.38
C MET A 93 8.00 17.36 -1.08
N LEU A 94 7.73 16.76 0.08
CA LEU A 94 8.01 17.37 1.39
C LEU A 94 9.50 17.70 1.54
N SER A 95 10.37 16.79 1.13
CA SER A 95 11.81 17.05 1.19
C SER A 95 12.25 18.15 0.22
N LYS A 96 11.73 18.17 -1.00
CA LYS A 96 12.03 19.24 -1.97
C LYS A 96 11.54 20.63 -1.51
N ALA A 97 10.48 20.66 -0.72
CA ALA A 97 9.95 21.88 -0.11
C ALA A 97 10.67 22.27 1.20
N ASN A 98 11.73 21.58 1.58
CA ASN A 98 12.50 21.76 2.83
C ASN A 98 11.68 21.55 4.11
N PHE A 99 10.63 20.72 4.08
CA PHE A 99 9.83 20.37 5.25
C PHE A 99 10.30 19.09 5.96
N GLY A 100 11.41 18.50 5.52
CA GLY A 100 12.01 17.33 6.15
C GLY A 100 13.08 16.67 5.28
N ASN A 101 13.95 15.88 5.93
CA ASN A 101 14.93 15.07 5.22
C ASN A 101 14.22 13.87 4.56
N TYR A 102 14.52 13.60 3.30
CA TYR A 102 13.89 12.51 2.54
C TYR A 102 14.08 11.14 3.18
N ILE A 103 15.28 10.83 3.64
CA ILE A 103 15.59 9.52 4.23
C ILE A 103 14.86 9.34 5.57
N ASP A 104 14.78 10.41 6.37
CA ASP A 104 14.07 10.36 7.65
C ASP A 104 12.57 10.18 7.45
N LEU A 105 11.97 10.92 6.50
CA LEU A 105 10.55 10.77 6.13
C LEU A 105 10.25 9.35 5.62
N LEU A 106 11.11 8.82 4.74
CA LEU A 106 10.97 7.46 4.22
C LEU A 106 11.08 6.43 5.36
N ARG A 107 12.12 6.55 6.19
CA ARG A 107 12.35 5.67 7.33
C ARG A 107 11.19 5.67 8.31
N GLU A 108 10.66 6.84 8.66
CA GLU A 108 9.50 6.97 9.55
C GLU A 108 8.29 6.23 8.97
N SER A 109 8.00 6.41 7.69
CA SER A 109 6.88 5.71 7.03
C SER A 109 7.04 4.18 7.08
N LEU A 110 8.26 3.66 6.92
CA LEU A 110 8.53 2.21 6.99
C LEU A 110 8.43 1.68 8.42
N VAL A 111 8.90 2.44 9.41
CA VAL A 111 8.74 2.10 10.83
C VAL A 111 7.27 2.03 11.22
N VAL A 112 6.43 2.92 10.68
CA VAL A 112 4.97 2.90 10.92
C VAL A 112 4.34 1.62 10.35
N PHE A 113 4.72 1.17 9.15
CA PHE A 113 4.29 -0.12 8.62
C PHE A 113 4.72 -1.29 9.52
N LYS A 114 5.96 -1.28 10.00
CA LYS A 114 6.47 -2.29 10.91
C LYS A 114 5.69 -2.31 12.22
N ARG A 115 5.41 -1.14 12.80
CA ARG A 115 4.57 -1.00 14.00
C ARG A 115 3.16 -1.53 13.80
N ALA A 116 2.60 -1.37 12.59
CA ALA A 116 1.30 -1.95 12.21
C ALA A 116 1.36 -3.46 11.95
N GLN A 117 2.51 -4.11 12.19
CA GLN A 117 2.74 -5.55 12.03
C GLN A 117 2.76 -6.03 10.57
N SER A 118 3.13 -5.14 9.63
CA SER A 118 3.37 -5.54 8.25
C SER A 118 4.56 -6.51 8.17
N ASP A 119 4.37 -7.66 7.51
CA ASP A 119 5.40 -8.68 7.36
C ASP A 119 6.39 -8.33 6.26
N PHE A 120 5.93 -7.61 5.25
CA PHE A 120 6.76 -7.09 4.16
C PHE A 120 6.20 -5.76 3.64
N ILE A 121 7.07 -4.97 3.03
CA ILE A 121 6.71 -3.67 2.48
C ILE A 121 7.26 -3.57 1.06
N ILE A 122 6.39 -3.19 0.12
CA ILE A 122 6.79 -2.83 -1.24
C ILE A 122 6.83 -1.30 -1.31
N THR A 123 7.97 -0.75 -1.67
CA THR A 123 8.17 0.69 -1.80
C THR A 123 9.11 1.02 -2.97
N TYR A 124 8.89 2.15 -3.60
CA TYR A 124 9.82 2.71 -4.60
C TYR A 124 11.15 3.16 -3.98
N GLY A 125 11.16 3.46 -2.68
CA GLY A 125 12.34 3.89 -1.93
C GLY A 125 13.20 2.75 -1.39
N ALA A 126 12.96 1.49 -1.76
CA ALA A 126 13.67 0.34 -1.20
C ALA A 126 15.20 0.44 -1.35
N ARG A 127 15.70 0.88 -2.51
CA ARG A 127 17.13 1.06 -2.76
C ARG A 127 17.75 2.19 -1.93
N ASP A 128 16.98 3.25 -1.72
CA ASP A 128 17.45 4.43 -1.00
C ASP A 128 17.60 4.14 0.49
N ILE A 129 16.64 3.40 1.05
CA ILE A 129 16.61 3.09 2.48
C ILE A 129 17.52 1.90 2.86
N ALA A 130 17.83 1.02 1.93
CA ALA A 130 18.60 -0.20 2.21
C ALA A 130 19.98 0.06 2.85
N LYS A 131 20.53 1.26 2.67
CA LYS A 131 21.80 1.69 3.27
C LYS A 131 21.68 2.06 4.75
N TYR A 132 20.47 2.21 5.25
CA TYR A 132 20.15 2.72 6.59
C TYR A 132 19.38 1.71 7.45
N LEU A 133 19.18 0.49 6.95
CA LEU A 133 18.64 -0.66 7.65
C LEU A 133 19.76 -1.54 8.19
#